data_0ac99f529bec978e95eba190611adebd
#
_entry.id   0ac99f529bec978e95eba190611adebd
#
_cell.length_a   1.000
_cell.length_b   1.000
_cell.length_c   1.000
_cell.angle_alpha   90.00
_cell.angle_beta   90.00
_cell.angle_gamma   90.00
#
_symmetry.space_group_name_H-M   'P 1'
#
loop_
_entity.id
_entity.type
_entity.pdbx_description
1 polymer ?
#
loop_
_entity_poly.entity_id
_entity_poly.type
_entity_poly.pdbx_seq_one_letter_code
_entity_poly.pdbx_strand_id
1 'polypeptide(L)'
;DASANAGGTVKLIGSSVGGAVTADNGTIETENTNVVNGASVLNGGKLKLKNGTVSGGIKTDAASTSDVVMDRAGASLQGDVSGEGKMDVTLSNGGSWKGSSAGSGETKVKVESDGTWTGASMNSSTDVDLRGKWQQTSNSKVRKLVSTKGTLDKTDSVSGTTDIGHFGGEMSLIYAHDKTNPTKVLGGGTFIAAADAGSTVNMITDNAGLDTNSKKAADKNKVSEALNALAGKLQYTGYKNGERNLKGKLQIAEGLTSSSAGLRTETLSFKGDGQGYLDYMPAKDPEKPDKPSKPEIETGDYETSIMSSTRSALTSSILVWRNDMNDMYKRMGDLRIGAESGLWARVYGGRISYDAHNAYMKDSYWAAQVGMDKRLASGWHVGGAFGYNDGSATYRYGGKGDPKLYTLAAYATRVSEDGQYVDIIAKVGKLSNKFTAYNKYSAPALRNYVEGKYDTYGYGISAEYGKKIRMGKGFVTPQAELTWSRLSSDSFAAAAPSGESMRVNQSSVNSLIGRLGVVAGVESDKGNFYAKASLFHEFDGDGHILFSEPGKTGKRSSFSLKDTWAEIALGGNYYLSPRSMIYADFTKSFGGDYKVDWRINAGIRFSF
;
A
#
# COMPACT_ATOMS: atom_id res chain seq x y z
N ASP A 1 -5.28 25.37 -34.87
CA ASP A 1 -6.37 24.49 -35.26
C ASP A 1 -5.86 23.39 -36.19
N ALA A 2 -6.54 22.25 -36.19
CA ALA A 2 -6.32 21.18 -37.15
C ALA A 2 -7.66 20.70 -37.68
N SER A 3 -7.81 20.56 -39.00
CA SER A 3 -9.07 20.13 -39.59
C SER A 3 -8.89 19.07 -40.68
N ALA A 4 -9.82 18.12 -40.73
CA ALA A 4 -9.96 17.13 -41.79
C ALA A 4 -11.36 17.28 -42.42
N ASN A 5 -11.41 17.56 -43.72
CA ASN A 5 -12.63 17.83 -44.43
C ASN A 5 -12.78 16.89 -45.65
N ALA A 6 -14.02 16.74 -46.15
CA ALA A 6 -14.32 16.07 -47.42
C ALA A 6 -13.69 14.66 -47.59
N GLY A 7 -13.75 13.82 -46.58
CA GLY A 7 -13.19 12.46 -46.58
C GLY A 7 -11.69 12.38 -46.32
N GLY A 8 -11.01 13.51 -46.14
CA GLY A 8 -9.58 13.55 -45.81
C GLY A 8 -9.27 13.00 -44.40
N THR A 9 -8.02 12.56 -44.20
CA THR A 9 -7.52 12.08 -42.89
C THR A 9 -6.36 12.94 -42.44
N VAL A 10 -6.42 13.44 -41.19
CA VAL A 10 -5.32 14.12 -40.52
C VAL A 10 -4.88 13.27 -39.35
N LYS A 11 -3.58 12.94 -39.30
CA LYS A 11 -2.96 12.19 -38.22
C LYS A 11 -1.96 13.06 -37.46
N LEU A 12 -2.11 13.18 -36.14
CA LEU A 12 -1.27 13.97 -35.25
C LEU A 12 -0.65 13.06 -34.18
N ILE A 13 0.67 12.99 -34.12
CA ILE A 13 1.39 12.16 -33.16
C ILE A 13 2.39 13.01 -32.38
N GLY A 14 2.37 12.92 -31.05
CA GLY A 14 3.29 13.63 -30.16
C GLY A 14 3.25 15.15 -30.30
N SER A 15 2.11 15.69 -30.76
CA SER A 15 1.96 17.08 -31.21
C SER A 15 1.25 17.93 -30.17
N SER A 16 1.21 19.25 -30.38
CA SER A 16 0.39 20.20 -29.62
C SER A 16 -0.42 21.05 -30.59
N VAL A 17 -1.73 21.08 -30.39
CA VAL A 17 -2.68 21.90 -31.12
C VAL A 17 -3.17 23.00 -30.20
N GLY A 18 -2.72 24.22 -30.41
CA GLY A 18 -3.10 25.41 -29.59
C GLY A 18 -4.54 25.85 -29.75
N GLY A 19 -5.23 25.37 -30.78
CA GLY A 19 -6.65 25.62 -31.04
C GLY A 19 -7.50 24.37 -30.94
N ALA A 20 -8.60 24.33 -31.71
CA ALA A 20 -9.52 23.21 -31.79
C ALA A 20 -9.13 22.21 -32.89
N VAL A 21 -9.66 20.98 -32.77
CA VAL A 21 -9.58 19.93 -33.79
C VAL A 21 -10.98 19.77 -34.42
N THR A 22 -11.08 19.79 -35.74
CA THR A 22 -12.37 19.66 -36.42
C THR A 22 -12.33 18.55 -37.48
N ALA A 23 -13.17 17.53 -37.34
CA ALA A 23 -13.44 16.52 -38.33
C ALA A 23 -14.79 16.79 -38.99
N ASP A 24 -14.79 17.39 -40.19
CA ASP A 24 -16.00 17.71 -40.95
C ASP A 24 -16.04 16.80 -42.19
N ASN A 25 -16.87 15.77 -42.17
CA ASN A 25 -16.88 14.73 -43.19
C ASN A 25 -15.46 14.16 -43.49
N GLY A 26 -14.60 14.12 -42.49
CA GLY A 26 -13.24 13.67 -42.55
C GLY A 26 -12.87 12.86 -41.31
N THR A 27 -11.62 12.41 -41.21
CA THR A 27 -11.14 11.65 -40.07
C THR A 27 -9.96 12.36 -39.39
N ILE A 28 -10.00 12.53 -38.10
CA ILE A 28 -8.87 12.96 -37.29
C ILE A 28 -8.44 11.83 -36.37
N GLU A 29 -7.18 11.47 -36.44
CA GLU A 29 -6.53 10.52 -35.52
C GLU A 29 -5.43 11.24 -34.75
N THR A 30 -5.50 11.21 -33.42
CA THR A 30 -4.45 11.77 -32.56
C THR A 30 -3.88 10.72 -31.65
N GLU A 31 -2.57 10.75 -31.44
CA GLU A 31 -1.88 9.93 -30.48
C GLU A 31 -0.86 10.78 -29.69
N ASN A 32 -0.94 10.75 -28.35
CA ASN A 32 -0.07 11.54 -27.46
C ASN A 32 -0.06 13.04 -27.81
N THR A 33 -1.20 13.58 -28.23
CA THR A 33 -1.35 14.95 -28.72
C THR A 33 -2.11 15.80 -27.72
N ASN A 34 -1.61 17.01 -27.46
CA ASN A 34 -2.31 17.97 -26.59
C ASN A 34 -3.21 18.87 -27.44
N VAL A 35 -4.48 18.98 -27.07
CA VAL A 35 -5.49 19.83 -27.74
C VAL A 35 -6.05 20.81 -26.72
N VAL A 36 -5.95 22.11 -27.00
CA VAL A 36 -6.30 23.14 -26.01
C VAL A 36 -7.80 23.54 -26.05
N ASN A 37 -8.41 23.61 -27.22
CA ASN A 37 -9.78 24.11 -27.36
C ASN A 37 -10.80 23.03 -27.79
N GLY A 38 -10.51 21.76 -27.42
CA GLY A 38 -11.43 20.65 -27.66
C GLY A 38 -11.55 20.20 -29.10
N ALA A 39 -12.61 19.44 -29.40
CA ALA A 39 -12.84 18.87 -30.71
C ALA A 39 -14.30 19.02 -31.16
N SER A 40 -14.51 19.23 -32.50
CA SER A 40 -15.81 19.20 -33.16
C SER A 40 -15.81 18.12 -34.23
N VAL A 41 -16.88 17.30 -34.27
CA VAL A 41 -17.01 16.19 -35.23
C VAL A 41 -18.36 16.34 -35.92
N LEU A 42 -18.32 16.64 -37.23
CA LEU A 42 -19.45 17.15 -37.99
C LEU A 42 -19.64 16.37 -39.28
N ASN A 43 -20.91 16.36 -39.79
CA ASN A 43 -21.26 15.89 -41.13
C ASN A 43 -20.74 14.48 -41.49
N GLY A 44 -20.83 13.52 -40.56
CA GLY A 44 -20.30 12.16 -40.74
C GLY A 44 -18.81 12.04 -40.47
N GLY A 45 -18.21 13.03 -39.85
CA GLY A 45 -16.81 13.02 -39.42
C GLY A 45 -16.50 11.96 -38.39
N LYS A 46 -15.20 11.62 -38.24
CA LYS A 46 -14.70 10.64 -37.28
C LYS A 46 -13.53 11.21 -36.49
N LEU A 47 -13.60 11.11 -35.16
CA LEU A 47 -12.50 11.43 -34.27
C LEU A 47 -12.03 10.17 -33.58
N LYS A 48 -10.72 9.92 -33.65
CA LYS A 48 -10.03 8.93 -32.81
C LYS A 48 -8.94 9.64 -32.02
N LEU A 49 -9.08 9.67 -30.73
CA LEU A 49 -8.19 10.37 -29.83
C LEU A 49 -7.59 9.39 -28.84
N LYS A 50 -6.27 9.22 -28.87
CA LYS A 50 -5.55 8.32 -27.98
C LYS A 50 -4.47 9.08 -27.23
N ASN A 51 -4.66 9.18 -25.91
CA ASN A 51 -3.74 9.83 -24.98
C ASN A 51 -3.47 11.32 -25.27
N GLY A 52 -2.61 11.94 -24.47
CA GLY A 52 -2.39 13.37 -24.43
C GLY A 52 -3.32 14.08 -23.47
N THR A 53 -3.38 15.41 -23.57
CA THR A 53 -4.29 16.24 -22.77
C THR A 53 -5.25 16.94 -23.70
N VAL A 54 -6.56 16.77 -23.50
CA VAL A 54 -7.59 17.45 -24.27
C VAL A 54 -8.37 18.36 -23.34
N SER A 55 -8.39 19.66 -23.63
CA SER A 55 -9.16 20.66 -22.91
C SER A 55 -10.27 21.21 -23.82
N GLY A 56 -11.38 21.67 -23.25
CA GLY A 56 -12.49 22.27 -24.00
C GLY A 56 -13.57 21.28 -24.44
N GLY A 57 -13.44 20.00 -24.12
CA GLY A 57 -14.48 18.99 -24.41
C GLY A 57 -14.53 18.50 -25.86
N ILE A 58 -15.56 17.69 -26.18
CA ILE A 58 -15.77 17.09 -27.50
C ILE A 58 -17.24 17.22 -27.88
N LYS A 59 -17.53 17.71 -29.08
CA LYS A 59 -18.88 17.85 -29.60
C LYS A 59 -19.04 17.01 -30.87
N THR A 60 -20.06 16.14 -30.93
CA THR A 60 -20.28 15.19 -32.02
C THR A 60 -21.73 15.33 -32.54
N ASP A 61 -21.92 15.62 -33.83
CA ASP A 61 -23.26 15.70 -34.44
C ASP A 61 -23.86 14.31 -34.71
N ALA A 62 -25.12 14.24 -35.09
CA ALA A 62 -25.90 13.00 -35.21
C ALA A 62 -25.30 11.94 -36.16
N ALA A 63 -24.63 12.36 -37.23
CA ALA A 63 -24.05 11.48 -38.24
C ALA A 63 -22.61 11.04 -37.91
N SER A 64 -22.02 11.63 -36.89
CA SER A 64 -20.58 11.55 -36.58
C SER A 64 -20.26 10.60 -35.44
N THR A 65 -18.95 10.25 -35.30
CA THR A 65 -18.48 9.35 -34.24
C THR A 65 -17.20 9.87 -33.58
N SER A 66 -17.13 9.75 -32.26
CA SER A 66 -15.94 10.07 -31.47
C SER A 66 -15.53 8.87 -30.64
N ASP A 67 -14.24 8.47 -30.72
CA ASP A 67 -13.60 7.45 -29.92
C ASP A 67 -12.42 8.06 -29.16
N VAL A 68 -12.50 8.04 -27.84
CA VAL A 68 -11.53 8.68 -26.93
C VAL A 68 -10.95 7.65 -26.00
N VAL A 69 -9.65 7.47 -26.05
CA VAL A 69 -8.92 6.50 -25.22
C VAL A 69 -7.82 7.22 -24.43
N MET A 70 -7.95 7.23 -23.11
CA MET A 70 -6.94 7.70 -22.15
C MET A 70 -6.39 6.49 -21.40
N ASP A 71 -5.28 5.91 -21.90
CA ASP A 71 -4.75 4.62 -21.45
C ASP A 71 -3.38 4.69 -20.80
N ARG A 72 -3.02 5.86 -20.23
CA ARG A 72 -1.78 6.03 -19.45
C ARG A 72 -1.91 7.13 -18.40
N ALA A 73 -1.08 7.06 -17.37
CA ALA A 73 -0.95 8.10 -16.37
C ALA A 73 -0.58 9.45 -17.00
N GLY A 74 -1.32 10.50 -16.62
CA GLY A 74 -1.17 11.85 -17.17
C GLY A 74 -1.96 12.13 -18.46
N ALA A 75 -2.54 11.11 -19.12
CA ALA A 75 -3.50 11.34 -20.18
C ALA A 75 -4.83 11.80 -19.57
N SER A 76 -5.41 12.91 -20.10
CA SER A 76 -6.62 13.49 -19.53
C SER A 76 -7.51 14.16 -20.55
N LEU A 77 -8.83 13.95 -20.40
CA LEU A 77 -9.86 14.71 -21.06
C LEU A 77 -10.48 15.69 -20.06
N GLN A 78 -10.50 16.98 -20.39
CA GLN A 78 -11.09 18.04 -19.58
C GLN A 78 -12.16 18.75 -20.39
N GLY A 79 -13.40 18.66 -19.94
CA GLY A 79 -14.59 19.20 -20.61
C GLY A 79 -15.59 18.10 -20.97
N ASP A 80 -16.79 18.54 -21.37
CA ASP A 80 -17.90 17.63 -21.63
C ASP A 80 -17.73 16.89 -22.96
N VAL A 81 -18.23 15.65 -23.00
CA VAL A 81 -18.43 14.92 -24.25
C VAL A 81 -19.92 14.98 -24.57
N SER A 82 -20.28 15.66 -25.65
CA SER A 82 -21.66 16.03 -25.91
C SER A 82 -22.05 15.91 -27.38
N GLY A 83 -23.36 15.80 -27.64
CA GLY A 83 -23.91 15.81 -28.97
C GLY A 83 -25.01 14.78 -29.20
N GLU A 84 -25.32 14.55 -30.48
CA GLU A 84 -26.37 13.63 -30.95
C GLU A 84 -25.78 12.35 -31.59
N GLY A 85 -24.47 12.35 -31.86
CA GLY A 85 -23.75 11.25 -32.46
C GLY A 85 -23.33 10.15 -31.47
N LYS A 86 -22.55 9.22 -31.96
CA LYS A 86 -22.03 8.13 -31.15
C LYS A 86 -20.68 8.52 -30.54
N MET A 87 -20.58 8.36 -29.25
CA MET A 87 -19.41 8.76 -28.47
C MET A 87 -18.95 7.63 -27.55
N ASP A 88 -17.70 7.17 -27.70
CA ASP A 88 -17.09 6.16 -26.86
C ASP A 88 -15.91 6.78 -26.08
N VAL A 89 -15.84 6.59 -24.76
CA VAL A 89 -14.76 7.06 -23.88
C VAL A 89 -14.23 5.89 -23.07
N THR A 90 -12.94 5.62 -23.21
CA THR A 90 -12.24 4.58 -22.44
C THR A 90 -11.14 5.19 -21.59
N LEU A 91 -11.14 4.89 -20.29
CA LEU A 91 -10.18 5.34 -19.29
C LEU A 91 -9.49 4.12 -18.65
N SER A 92 -8.17 4.02 -18.78
CA SER A 92 -7.38 2.93 -18.24
C SER A 92 -5.95 3.39 -17.90
N ASN A 93 -5.18 2.55 -17.18
CA ASN A 93 -3.77 2.80 -16.87
C ASN A 93 -3.48 4.21 -16.28
N GLY A 94 -4.38 4.70 -15.41
CA GLY A 94 -4.28 6.03 -14.80
C GLY A 94 -4.80 7.18 -15.67
N GLY A 95 -5.42 6.88 -16.81
CA GLY A 95 -6.11 7.86 -17.63
C GLY A 95 -7.34 8.46 -16.94
N SER A 96 -7.65 9.72 -17.23
CA SER A 96 -8.71 10.44 -16.52
C SER A 96 -9.59 11.29 -17.44
N TRP A 97 -10.84 11.45 -17.02
CA TRP A 97 -11.79 12.39 -17.61
C TRP A 97 -12.42 13.27 -16.52
N LYS A 98 -12.37 14.59 -16.71
CA LYS A 98 -13.07 15.59 -15.90
C LYS A 98 -14.05 16.34 -16.79
N GLY A 99 -15.31 15.94 -16.73
CA GLY A 99 -16.39 16.46 -17.55
C GLY A 99 -17.58 15.51 -17.56
N SER A 100 -18.66 15.90 -18.19
CA SER A 100 -19.94 15.16 -18.21
C SER A 100 -20.26 14.62 -19.61
N SER A 101 -21.00 13.51 -19.67
CA SER A 101 -21.67 13.12 -20.91
C SER A 101 -22.97 13.90 -21.05
N ALA A 102 -23.20 14.50 -22.20
CA ALA A 102 -24.37 15.33 -22.46
C ALA A 102 -24.92 15.14 -23.88
N GLY A 103 -26.15 15.65 -24.12
CA GLY A 103 -26.83 15.52 -25.42
C GLY A 103 -27.75 14.29 -25.49
N SER A 104 -28.18 13.94 -26.71
CA SER A 104 -29.12 12.84 -26.95
C SER A 104 -28.51 11.62 -27.63
N GLY A 105 -27.26 11.73 -28.07
CA GLY A 105 -26.52 10.64 -28.73
C GLY A 105 -26.18 9.48 -27.83
N GLU A 106 -25.84 8.34 -28.43
CA GLU A 106 -25.40 7.16 -27.68
C GLU A 106 -23.98 7.39 -27.14
N THR A 107 -23.83 7.35 -25.82
CA THR A 107 -22.52 7.46 -25.17
C THR A 107 -22.15 6.16 -24.45
N LYS A 108 -20.95 5.63 -24.68
CA LYS A 108 -20.39 4.53 -23.90
C LYS A 108 -19.18 5.01 -23.13
N VAL A 109 -19.20 4.79 -21.82
CA VAL A 109 -18.09 5.14 -20.93
C VAL A 109 -17.54 3.86 -20.30
N LYS A 110 -16.28 3.56 -20.57
CA LYS A 110 -15.57 2.44 -19.98
C LYS A 110 -14.49 2.96 -19.05
N VAL A 111 -14.63 2.67 -17.77
CA VAL A 111 -13.67 3.05 -16.72
C VAL A 111 -13.03 1.78 -16.18
N GLU A 112 -11.82 1.46 -16.62
CA GLU A 112 -11.04 0.31 -16.15
C GLU A 112 -10.54 0.53 -14.72
N SER A 113 -9.93 -0.48 -14.10
CA SER A 113 -9.64 -0.56 -12.66
C SER A 113 -8.88 0.64 -12.08
N ASP A 114 -8.06 1.30 -12.85
CA ASP A 114 -7.25 2.47 -12.46
C ASP A 114 -7.61 3.76 -13.23
N GLY A 115 -8.64 3.67 -14.07
CA GLY A 115 -9.24 4.83 -14.72
C GLY A 115 -10.10 5.65 -13.76
N THR A 116 -10.19 6.97 -14.02
CA THR A 116 -11.01 7.88 -13.20
C THR A 116 -11.87 8.79 -14.06
N TRP A 117 -13.18 8.77 -13.81
CA TRP A 117 -14.14 9.74 -14.35
C TRP A 117 -14.63 10.67 -13.22
N THR A 118 -14.49 11.99 -13.39
CA THR A 118 -15.05 13.01 -12.50
C THR A 118 -16.06 13.84 -13.30
N GLY A 119 -17.33 13.63 -13.05
CA GLY A 119 -18.40 14.30 -13.82
C GLY A 119 -19.76 13.66 -13.61
N ALA A 120 -20.69 13.99 -14.50
CA ALA A 120 -22.05 13.49 -14.47
C ALA A 120 -22.46 12.89 -15.83
N SER A 121 -23.38 11.94 -15.82
CA SER A 121 -24.10 11.50 -16.99
C SER A 121 -25.42 12.31 -17.11
N MET A 122 -25.45 13.30 -17.96
CA MET A 122 -26.66 14.08 -18.21
C MET A 122 -27.50 13.50 -19.37
N ASN A 123 -26.97 12.42 -20.00
CA ASN A 123 -27.58 11.76 -21.14
C ASN A 123 -28.13 10.40 -20.73
N SER A 124 -29.45 10.21 -20.86
CA SER A 124 -30.14 8.96 -20.54
C SER A 124 -29.82 7.79 -21.49
N SER A 125 -29.12 8.04 -22.59
CA SER A 125 -28.63 7.03 -23.55
C SER A 125 -27.17 6.62 -23.25
N THR A 126 -26.63 6.96 -22.07
CA THR A 126 -25.29 6.58 -21.65
C THR A 126 -25.26 5.17 -21.07
N ASP A 127 -24.36 4.34 -21.60
CA ASP A 127 -23.98 3.05 -21.00
C ASP A 127 -22.63 3.17 -20.32
N VAL A 128 -22.50 2.58 -19.12
CA VAL A 128 -21.27 2.64 -18.33
C VAL A 128 -20.78 1.23 -17.99
N ASP A 129 -19.51 0.90 -18.34
CA ASP A 129 -18.77 -0.24 -17.81
C ASP A 129 -17.79 0.30 -16.75
N LEU A 130 -18.10 0.06 -15.49
CA LEU A 130 -17.39 0.63 -14.34
C LEU A 130 -16.56 -0.45 -13.62
N ARG A 131 -15.25 -0.39 -13.77
CA ARG A 131 -14.27 -1.20 -13.03
C ARG A 131 -13.34 -0.33 -12.18
N GLY A 132 -13.16 0.92 -12.57
CA GLY A 132 -12.41 1.94 -11.87
C GLY A 132 -13.30 2.84 -11.02
N LYS A 133 -13.05 4.14 -11.08
CA LYS A 133 -13.72 5.13 -10.25
C LYS A 133 -14.52 6.13 -11.07
N TRP A 134 -15.79 6.29 -10.74
CA TRP A 134 -16.64 7.40 -11.17
C TRP A 134 -16.96 8.30 -9.98
N GLN A 135 -16.39 9.50 -9.94
CA GLN A 135 -16.71 10.56 -8.98
C GLN A 135 -17.83 11.42 -9.55
N GLN A 136 -19.03 11.27 -9.04
CA GLN A 136 -20.20 12.01 -9.52
C GLN A 136 -20.22 13.44 -8.99
N THR A 137 -20.51 14.41 -9.87
CA THR A 137 -20.52 15.84 -9.52
C THR A 137 -21.91 16.50 -9.58
N SER A 138 -22.90 15.87 -10.20
CA SER A 138 -24.28 16.35 -10.24
C SER A 138 -25.27 15.22 -10.59
N ASN A 139 -26.55 15.52 -10.75
CA ASN A 139 -27.55 14.53 -11.16
C ASN A 139 -27.12 13.77 -12.41
N SER A 140 -27.31 12.47 -12.39
CA SER A 140 -26.89 11.59 -13.45
C SER A 140 -27.97 10.59 -13.84
N LYS A 141 -28.06 10.28 -15.14
CA LYS A 141 -28.92 9.23 -15.68
C LYS A 141 -28.09 8.32 -16.57
N VAL A 142 -28.22 7.01 -16.42
CA VAL A 142 -27.57 6.04 -17.28
C VAL A 142 -28.59 4.97 -17.71
N ARG A 143 -28.55 4.59 -18.98
CA ARG A 143 -29.40 3.54 -19.52
C ARG A 143 -29.02 2.19 -18.91
N LYS A 144 -27.72 1.90 -18.91
CA LYS A 144 -27.15 0.67 -18.37
C LYS A 144 -25.85 0.94 -17.64
N LEU A 145 -25.69 0.35 -16.48
CA LEU A 145 -24.44 0.30 -15.74
C LEU A 145 -24.06 -1.15 -15.45
N VAL A 146 -22.93 -1.59 -15.97
CA VAL A 146 -22.31 -2.85 -15.62
C VAL A 146 -21.06 -2.58 -14.81
N SER A 147 -20.86 -3.29 -13.70
CA SER A 147 -19.71 -3.07 -12.85
C SER A 147 -19.06 -4.38 -12.41
N THR A 148 -17.72 -4.36 -12.43
CA THR A 148 -16.89 -5.45 -11.85
C THR A 148 -16.04 -4.81 -10.76
N LYS A 149 -16.59 -4.70 -9.54
CA LYS A 149 -15.97 -4.07 -8.36
C LYS A 149 -15.61 -2.59 -8.54
N GLY A 150 -16.24 -1.90 -9.48
CA GLY A 150 -16.06 -0.46 -9.69
C GLY A 150 -16.67 0.35 -8.54
N THR A 151 -16.28 1.62 -8.49
CA THR A 151 -16.69 2.56 -7.44
C THR A 151 -17.45 3.74 -8.03
N LEU A 152 -18.69 3.96 -7.57
CA LEU A 152 -19.42 5.22 -7.76
C LEU A 152 -19.27 6.05 -6.47
N ASP A 153 -18.49 7.12 -6.56
CA ASP A 153 -18.17 8.01 -5.44
C ASP A 153 -19.15 9.18 -5.41
N LYS A 154 -19.96 9.25 -4.36
CA LYS A 154 -20.98 10.28 -4.09
C LYS A 154 -20.67 11.05 -2.80
N THR A 155 -19.43 11.12 -2.41
CA THR A 155 -19.00 11.76 -1.16
C THR A 155 -19.03 13.28 -1.20
N ASP A 156 -19.08 13.88 -2.39
CA ASP A 156 -19.31 15.30 -2.52
C ASP A 156 -20.77 15.65 -2.18
N SER A 157 -20.97 16.66 -1.33
CA SER A 157 -22.29 17.12 -0.91
C SER A 157 -23.16 17.60 -2.07
N VAL A 158 -22.54 18.00 -3.18
CA VAL A 158 -23.23 18.42 -4.41
C VAL A 158 -23.47 17.27 -5.38
N SER A 159 -23.01 16.04 -5.08
CA SER A 159 -23.32 14.87 -5.89
C SER A 159 -24.83 14.65 -5.88
N GLY A 160 -25.48 14.83 -7.04
CA GLY A 160 -26.92 14.71 -7.18
C GLY A 160 -27.40 13.25 -7.14
N THR A 161 -28.65 13.03 -7.54
CA THR A 161 -29.22 11.68 -7.70
C THR A 161 -28.57 10.93 -8.85
N THR A 162 -28.63 9.60 -8.82
CA THR A 162 -28.22 8.73 -9.93
C THR A 162 -29.38 7.82 -10.30
N ASP A 163 -29.90 7.95 -11.52
CA ASP A 163 -30.93 7.07 -12.06
C ASP A 163 -30.26 6.04 -12.98
N ILE A 164 -30.36 4.75 -12.62
CA ILE A 164 -29.80 3.63 -13.38
C ILE A 164 -30.95 2.81 -13.93
N GLY A 165 -31.11 2.79 -15.26
CA GLY A 165 -32.14 2.01 -15.91
C GLY A 165 -31.96 0.50 -15.75
N HIS A 166 -30.74 0.01 -15.92
CA HIS A 166 -30.39 -1.39 -15.72
C HIS A 166 -29.02 -1.54 -15.10
N PHE A 167 -28.90 -2.36 -14.03
CA PHE A 167 -27.65 -2.60 -13.32
C PHE A 167 -27.24 -4.08 -13.42
N GLY A 168 -25.95 -4.35 -13.64
CA GLY A 168 -25.36 -5.68 -13.62
C GLY A 168 -24.02 -5.75 -12.88
N GLY A 169 -23.80 -6.84 -12.12
CA GLY A 169 -22.54 -7.14 -11.49
C GLY A 169 -22.38 -6.61 -10.06
N GLU A 170 -21.17 -6.17 -9.69
CA GLU A 170 -20.84 -5.72 -8.34
C GLU A 170 -20.30 -4.28 -8.36
N MET A 171 -20.88 -3.39 -7.55
CA MET A 171 -20.51 -1.99 -7.44
C MET A 171 -20.38 -1.57 -5.97
N SER A 172 -19.43 -0.67 -5.70
CA SER A 172 -19.37 0.09 -4.43
C SER A 172 -19.97 1.48 -4.62
N LEU A 173 -20.95 1.82 -3.76
CA LEU A 173 -21.49 3.18 -3.63
C LEU A 173 -20.87 3.82 -2.39
N ILE A 174 -20.14 4.92 -2.58
CA ILE A 174 -19.44 5.58 -1.49
C ILE A 174 -20.11 6.91 -1.18
N TYR A 175 -20.45 7.12 0.09
CA TYR A 175 -21.04 8.33 0.63
C TYR A 175 -20.18 8.91 1.75
N ALA A 176 -20.43 10.16 2.15
CA ALA A 176 -19.85 10.79 3.32
C ALA A 176 -20.93 11.20 4.30
N HIS A 177 -20.61 11.27 5.60
CA HIS A 177 -21.47 11.88 6.60
C HIS A 177 -21.28 13.41 6.63
N ASP A 178 -22.29 14.09 7.14
CA ASP A 178 -22.18 15.48 7.54
C ASP A 178 -21.23 15.59 8.75
N LYS A 179 -20.22 16.45 8.68
CA LYS A 179 -19.21 16.62 9.74
C LYS A 179 -19.83 17.11 11.06
N THR A 180 -20.98 17.77 10.99
CA THR A 180 -21.70 18.29 12.17
C THR A 180 -22.79 17.36 12.67
N ASN A 181 -23.25 16.43 11.82
CA ASN A 181 -24.25 15.42 12.16
C ASN A 181 -23.90 14.06 11.58
N PRO A 182 -23.19 13.20 12.35
CA PRO A 182 -22.70 11.91 11.86
C PRO A 182 -23.81 10.89 11.54
N THR A 183 -25.08 11.19 11.81
CA THR A 183 -26.20 10.34 11.38
C THR A 183 -26.80 10.78 10.04
N LYS A 184 -26.36 11.92 9.48
CA LYS A 184 -26.80 12.45 8.19
C LYS A 184 -25.79 12.11 7.10
N VAL A 185 -26.22 11.32 6.13
CA VAL A 185 -25.42 10.97 4.94
C VAL A 185 -25.62 12.04 3.85
N LEU A 186 -24.51 12.54 3.32
CA LEU A 186 -24.47 13.54 2.23
C LEU A 186 -24.72 12.89 0.85
N GLY A 187 -24.86 13.71 -0.17
CA GLY A 187 -25.09 13.30 -1.55
C GLY A 187 -26.52 12.85 -1.84
N GLY A 188 -26.87 12.81 -3.12
CA GLY A 188 -28.18 12.38 -3.62
C GLY A 188 -28.34 10.86 -3.61
N GLY A 189 -29.57 10.35 -3.63
CA GLY A 189 -29.88 8.93 -3.69
C GLY A 189 -29.45 8.26 -5.00
N THR A 190 -29.44 6.94 -5.00
CA THR A 190 -29.24 6.11 -6.20
C THR A 190 -30.49 5.28 -6.43
N PHE A 191 -31.05 5.38 -7.63
CA PHE A 191 -32.27 4.72 -8.05
C PHE A 191 -31.93 3.69 -9.12
N ILE A 192 -32.30 2.43 -8.91
CA ILE A 192 -32.05 1.33 -9.84
C ILE A 192 -33.41 0.78 -10.29
N ALA A 193 -33.71 0.92 -11.58
CA ALA A 193 -34.99 0.45 -12.13
C ALA A 193 -35.04 -1.07 -12.32
N ALA A 194 -33.94 -1.68 -12.77
CA ALA A 194 -33.82 -3.12 -12.94
C ALA A 194 -32.40 -3.61 -12.64
N ALA A 195 -32.24 -4.88 -12.25
CA ALA A 195 -30.94 -5.48 -12.03
C ALA A 195 -30.87 -6.91 -12.52
N ASP A 196 -29.67 -7.35 -12.95
CA ASP A 196 -29.39 -8.74 -13.28
C ASP A 196 -29.39 -9.60 -11.99
N ALA A 197 -29.74 -10.88 -12.13
CA ALA A 197 -29.72 -11.82 -11.02
C ALA A 197 -28.32 -11.92 -10.39
N GLY A 198 -28.24 -11.82 -9.07
CA GLY A 198 -26.98 -11.88 -8.34
C GLY A 198 -26.20 -10.57 -8.28
N SER A 199 -26.73 -9.48 -8.84
CA SER A 199 -26.10 -8.16 -8.73
C SER A 199 -25.98 -7.69 -7.28
N THR A 200 -24.86 -7.03 -6.95
CA THR A 200 -24.54 -6.60 -5.58
C THR A 200 -24.13 -5.13 -5.54
N VAL A 201 -24.73 -4.39 -4.60
CA VAL A 201 -24.35 -3.01 -4.29
C VAL A 201 -23.78 -2.95 -2.88
N ASN A 202 -22.51 -2.60 -2.76
CA ASN A 202 -21.84 -2.39 -1.48
C ASN A 202 -21.89 -0.89 -1.15
N MET A 203 -22.68 -0.51 -0.16
CA MET A 203 -22.82 0.88 0.26
C MET A 203 -21.85 1.17 1.41
N ILE A 204 -20.97 2.14 1.25
CA ILE A 204 -19.91 2.46 2.19
C ILE A 204 -20.00 3.95 2.53
N THR A 205 -19.89 4.28 3.81
CA THR A 205 -19.75 5.66 4.27
C THR A 205 -18.51 5.80 5.16
N ASP A 206 -18.00 7.01 5.35
CA ASP A 206 -16.91 7.30 6.26
C ASP A 206 -17.31 7.02 7.73
N ASN A 207 -16.32 6.97 8.61
CA ASN A 207 -16.57 6.68 10.03
C ASN A 207 -17.20 7.85 10.78
N ALA A 208 -16.98 9.11 10.36
CA ALA A 208 -17.48 10.35 10.96
C ALA A 208 -17.35 10.40 12.51
N GLY A 209 -16.32 9.78 13.07
CA GLY A 209 -16.10 9.74 14.52
C GLY A 209 -16.98 8.76 15.31
N LEU A 210 -17.78 7.93 14.64
CA LEU A 210 -18.57 6.89 15.27
C LEU A 210 -17.67 5.83 15.92
N ASP A 211 -18.01 5.39 17.14
CA ASP A 211 -17.38 4.23 17.78
C ASP A 211 -18.23 2.99 17.57
N THR A 212 -17.94 2.23 16.53
CA THR A 212 -18.69 1.01 16.16
C THR A 212 -18.41 -0.15 17.11
N ASN A 213 -17.36 -0.10 17.93
CA ASN A 213 -17.03 -1.09 18.94
C ASN A 213 -17.55 -0.75 20.35
N SER A 214 -18.18 0.41 20.53
CA SER A 214 -18.71 0.80 21.82
C SER A 214 -19.78 -0.18 22.30
N LYS A 215 -19.69 -0.54 23.58
CA LYS A 215 -20.72 -1.33 24.27
C LYS A 215 -21.89 -0.46 24.78
N LYS A 216 -21.74 0.88 24.72
CA LYS A 216 -22.75 1.84 25.20
C LYS A 216 -23.95 1.88 24.26
N ALA A 217 -25.16 1.83 24.81
CA ALA A 217 -26.40 1.85 24.02
C ALA A 217 -26.53 3.11 23.14
N ALA A 218 -26.09 4.27 23.63
CA ALA A 218 -26.14 5.52 22.89
C ALA A 218 -25.29 5.50 21.61
N ASP A 219 -24.08 4.92 21.69
CA ASP A 219 -23.19 4.83 20.53
C ASP A 219 -23.73 3.81 19.52
N LYS A 220 -24.26 2.66 19.99
CA LYS A 220 -24.93 1.67 19.13
C LYS A 220 -26.12 2.25 18.39
N ASN A 221 -26.91 3.12 19.03
CA ASN A 221 -28.03 3.81 18.39
C ASN A 221 -27.56 4.75 17.29
N LYS A 222 -26.51 5.55 17.53
CA LYS A 222 -25.92 6.43 16.50
C LYS A 222 -25.41 5.66 15.29
N VAL A 223 -24.74 4.52 15.51
CA VAL A 223 -24.27 3.64 14.43
C VAL A 223 -25.47 3.09 13.64
N SER A 224 -26.53 2.65 14.31
CA SER A 224 -27.75 2.18 13.65
C SER A 224 -28.42 3.28 12.83
N GLU A 225 -28.52 4.50 13.35
CA GLU A 225 -29.07 5.65 12.65
C GLU A 225 -28.23 6.00 11.39
N ALA A 226 -26.91 5.98 11.49
CA ALA A 226 -26.01 6.21 10.36
C ALA A 226 -26.17 5.14 9.26
N LEU A 227 -26.27 3.86 9.62
CA LEU A 227 -26.51 2.78 8.67
C LEU A 227 -27.90 2.86 8.03
N ASN A 228 -28.93 3.22 8.79
CA ASN A 228 -30.28 3.44 8.24
C ASN A 228 -30.31 4.62 7.27
N ALA A 229 -29.64 5.73 7.60
CA ALA A 229 -29.52 6.87 6.71
C ALA A 229 -28.76 6.52 5.42
N LEU A 230 -27.73 5.69 5.51
CA LEU A 230 -27.02 5.17 4.35
C LEU A 230 -27.92 4.27 3.49
N ALA A 231 -28.65 3.36 4.11
CA ALA A 231 -29.58 2.47 3.42
C ALA A 231 -30.65 3.25 2.64
N GLY A 232 -31.18 4.34 3.23
CA GLY A 232 -32.15 5.21 2.58
C GLY A 232 -31.64 5.93 1.32
N LYS A 233 -30.34 5.84 1.02
CA LYS A 233 -29.78 6.37 -0.24
C LYS A 233 -29.96 5.44 -1.45
N LEU A 234 -30.45 4.22 -1.27
CA LEU A 234 -30.67 3.26 -2.34
C LEU A 234 -32.16 2.91 -2.47
N GLN A 235 -32.70 3.08 -3.67
CA GLN A 235 -34.05 2.68 -4.05
C GLN A 235 -34.00 1.73 -5.25
N TYR A 236 -34.91 0.73 -5.29
CA TYR A 236 -34.95 -0.27 -6.33
C TYR A 236 -36.38 -0.64 -6.72
N THR A 237 -36.68 -0.68 -8.02
CA THR A 237 -38.03 -1.01 -8.55
C THR A 237 -38.13 -2.39 -9.18
N GLY A 238 -37.01 -3.05 -9.47
CA GLY A 238 -36.92 -4.28 -10.25
C GLY A 238 -37.41 -5.54 -9.54
N TYR A 239 -38.43 -5.43 -8.70
CA TYR A 239 -39.07 -6.54 -8.01
C TYR A 239 -40.04 -7.26 -8.93
N LYS A 240 -39.65 -8.43 -9.47
CA LYS A 240 -40.51 -9.23 -10.36
C LYS A 240 -40.76 -10.60 -9.73
N ASN A 241 -42.01 -11.02 -9.61
CA ASN A 241 -42.45 -12.34 -9.15
C ASN A 241 -41.90 -12.83 -7.79
N GLY A 242 -41.71 -11.96 -6.83
CA GLY A 242 -41.16 -12.36 -5.52
C GLY A 242 -39.64 -12.58 -5.48
N GLU A 243 -38.94 -12.52 -6.60
CA GLU A 243 -37.50 -12.67 -6.67
C GLU A 243 -36.80 -11.32 -6.56
N ARG A 244 -35.78 -11.29 -5.70
CA ARG A 244 -34.95 -10.12 -5.46
C ARG A 244 -33.62 -10.30 -6.17
N ASN A 245 -33.48 -9.60 -7.31
CA ASN A 245 -32.26 -9.70 -8.10
C ASN A 245 -31.09 -8.91 -7.51
N LEU A 246 -31.36 -7.91 -6.67
CA LEU A 246 -30.35 -7.05 -6.07
C LEU A 246 -30.06 -7.46 -4.62
N LYS A 247 -28.77 -7.65 -4.33
CA LYS A 247 -28.22 -7.86 -2.97
C LYS A 247 -27.42 -6.63 -2.57
N GLY A 248 -27.18 -6.44 -1.28
CA GLY A 248 -26.39 -5.31 -0.81
C GLY A 248 -25.72 -5.54 0.52
N LYS A 249 -24.70 -4.73 0.75
CA LYS A 249 -23.98 -4.64 2.01
C LYS A 249 -23.95 -3.18 2.43
N LEU A 250 -24.14 -2.95 3.74
CA LEU A 250 -23.95 -1.63 4.35
C LEU A 250 -22.66 -1.64 5.15
N GLN A 251 -21.85 -0.60 5.03
CA GLN A 251 -20.57 -0.51 5.72
C GLN A 251 -20.29 0.93 6.16
N ILE A 252 -19.85 1.10 7.39
CA ILE A 252 -19.14 2.28 7.85
C ILE A 252 -17.63 2.01 7.69
N ALA A 253 -16.90 2.91 7.07
CA ALA A 253 -15.46 2.75 6.88
C ALA A 253 -14.71 2.74 8.21
N GLU A 254 -13.55 2.11 8.23
CA GLU A 254 -12.71 2.01 9.42
C GLU A 254 -12.28 3.39 9.92
N GLY A 255 -12.32 3.59 11.23
CA GLY A 255 -11.66 4.70 11.93
C GLY A 255 -10.16 4.46 12.10
N LEU A 256 -9.52 5.27 12.93
CA LEU A 256 -8.08 5.14 13.20
C LEU A 256 -7.78 3.86 14.00
N THR A 257 -8.60 3.56 15.01
CA THR A 257 -8.45 2.34 15.83
C THR A 257 -9.76 1.58 15.87
N SER A 258 -9.73 0.28 15.96
CA SER A 258 -10.79 -0.70 16.24
C SER A 258 -12.26 -0.32 15.97
N SER A 259 -12.56 0.88 15.59
CA SER A 259 -13.87 1.36 15.19
C SER A 259 -14.12 0.93 13.76
N SER A 260 -14.27 -0.32 13.59
CA SER A 260 -14.61 -0.81 12.29
C SER A 260 -16.08 -0.99 12.14
N ALA A 261 -16.40 -0.84 10.98
CA ALA A 261 -17.61 -1.07 10.33
C ALA A 261 -18.28 -2.36 10.72
N GLY A 262 -19.43 -2.26 11.20
CA GLY A 262 -20.39 -3.32 11.03
C GLY A 262 -20.59 -3.59 9.54
N LEU A 263 -19.94 -4.60 9.01
CA LEU A 263 -20.24 -5.08 7.66
C LEU A 263 -21.53 -5.87 7.73
N ARG A 264 -22.61 -5.34 7.15
CA ARG A 264 -23.86 -6.06 7.05
C ARG A 264 -24.03 -6.62 5.64
N THR A 265 -24.04 -7.94 5.51
CA THR A 265 -24.40 -8.62 4.28
C THR A 265 -25.86 -9.04 4.40
N GLU A 266 -26.76 -8.37 3.68
CA GLU A 266 -28.17 -8.71 3.66
C GLU A 266 -28.72 -8.77 2.24
N THR A 267 -29.70 -9.63 2.04
CA THR A 267 -30.62 -9.48 0.92
C THR A 267 -31.42 -8.20 1.19
N LEU A 268 -31.29 -7.21 0.30
CA LEU A 268 -32.02 -5.96 0.43
C LEU A 268 -33.53 -6.24 0.44
N SER A 269 -34.20 -5.76 1.47
CA SER A 269 -35.65 -5.68 1.53
C SER A 269 -36.07 -4.26 1.16
N PHE A 270 -37.12 -4.13 0.35
CA PHE A 270 -37.58 -2.86 -0.14
C PHE A 270 -39.04 -2.63 0.26
N LYS A 271 -39.40 -1.38 0.55
CA LYS A 271 -40.76 -0.91 0.79
C LYS A 271 -41.10 0.11 -0.29
N GLY A 272 -42.31 0.08 -0.82
CA GLY A 272 -42.78 1.04 -1.82
C GLY A 272 -42.89 2.46 -1.23
N ASP A 273 -42.36 3.44 -1.95
CA ASP A 273 -42.40 4.87 -1.59
C ASP A 273 -43.60 5.60 -2.22
N GLY A 274 -44.46 4.91 -2.98
CA GLY A 274 -45.56 5.46 -3.72
C GLY A 274 -45.20 6.11 -5.07
N GLN A 275 -43.89 6.14 -5.42
CA GLN A 275 -43.39 6.68 -6.68
C GLN A 275 -42.85 5.60 -7.64
N GLY A 276 -43.06 4.33 -7.31
CA GLY A 276 -42.60 3.19 -8.11
C GLY A 276 -41.24 2.66 -7.72
N TYR A 277 -40.56 3.25 -6.73
CA TYR A 277 -39.35 2.75 -6.14
C TYR A 277 -39.62 2.02 -4.83
N LEU A 278 -38.71 1.13 -4.48
CA LEU A 278 -38.74 0.40 -3.21
C LEU A 278 -37.56 0.83 -2.36
N ASP A 279 -37.84 1.35 -1.17
CA ASP A 279 -36.82 1.72 -0.19
C ASP A 279 -36.26 0.50 0.53
N TYR A 280 -34.99 0.55 0.86
CA TYR A 280 -34.37 -0.46 1.69
C TYR A 280 -34.99 -0.51 3.08
N MET A 281 -35.24 -1.71 3.56
CA MET A 281 -35.66 -1.97 4.94
C MET A 281 -34.69 -2.97 5.60
N PRO A 282 -34.34 -2.78 6.89
CA PRO A 282 -33.64 -3.80 7.65
C PRO A 282 -34.43 -5.11 7.64
N ALA A 283 -33.75 -6.26 7.60
CA ALA A 283 -34.40 -7.55 7.75
C ALA A 283 -35.21 -7.59 9.07
N LYS A 284 -36.33 -8.29 9.07
CA LYS A 284 -37.11 -8.46 10.30
C LYS A 284 -36.38 -9.39 11.28
N ASP A 285 -36.44 -9.04 12.57
CA ASP A 285 -35.94 -9.90 13.64
C ASP A 285 -36.67 -11.25 13.61
N PRO A 286 -35.98 -12.39 13.44
CA PRO A 286 -36.61 -13.71 13.38
C PRO A 286 -37.41 -14.06 14.65
N GLU A 287 -37.00 -13.52 15.81
CA GLU A 287 -37.67 -13.75 17.10
C GLU A 287 -38.78 -12.72 17.39
N LYS A 288 -38.80 -11.60 16.67
CA LYS A 288 -39.78 -10.50 16.85
C LYS A 288 -40.17 -9.93 15.49
N PRO A 289 -41.01 -10.62 14.71
CA PRO A 289 -41.31 -10.29 13.31
C PRO A 289 -41.94 -8.91 13.11
N ASP A 290 -42.42 -8.25 14.16
CA ASP A 290 -42.97 -6.88 14.10
C ASP A 290 -41.93 -5.78 14.39
N LYS A 291 -40.67 -6.14 14.66
CA LYS A 291 -39.59 -5.18 14.87
C LYS A 291 -38.53 -5.34 13.80
N PRO A 292 -37.97 -4.25 13.26
CA PRO A 292 -36.80 -4.34 12.43
C PRO A 292 -35.68 -5.01 13.21
N SER A 293 -34.96 -5.95 12.59
CA SER A 293 -33.74 -6.50 13.19
C SER A 293 -32.79 -5.34 13.50
N LYS A 294 -32.25 -5.32 14.69
CA LYS A 294 -31.13 -4.40 14.97
C LYS A 294 -30.01 -4.73 14.01
N PRO A 295 -29.33 -3.73 13.40
CA PRO A 295 -28.14 -4.00 12.64
C PRO A 295 -27.19 -4.88 13.46
N GLU A 296 -26.90 -6.09 13.01
CA GLU A 296 -25.78 -6.84 13.55
C GLU A 296 -24.52 -6.12 13.10
N ILE A 297 -24.01 -5.32 14.01
CA ILE A 297 -22.69 -4.75 13.87
C ILE A 297 -21.76 -5.91 14.22
N GLU A 298 -21.11 -6.49 13.23
CA GLU A 298 -19.96 -7.36 13.49
C GLU A 298 -18.89 -6.50 14.18
N THR A 299 -18.99 -6.40 15.49
CA THR A 299 -17.93 -5.89 16.33
C THR A 299 -16.85 -6.97 16.39
N GLY A 300 -16.10 -7.10 15.32
CA GLY A 300 -14.95 -7.98 15.27
C GLY A 300 -13.79 -7.37 16.05
N ASP A 301 -13.07 -8.21 16.77
CA ASP A 301 -11.82 -7.83 17.43
C ASP A 301 -10.67 -7.78 16.41
N TYR A 302 -10.82 -6.99 15.35
CA TYR A 302 -9.85 -6.91 14.27
C TYR A 302 -9.07 -5.58 14.25
N GLU A 303 -7.95 -5.61 13.60
CA GLU A 303 -7.08 -4.48 13.35
C GLU A 303 -7.59 -3.65 12.17
N THR A 304 -7.72 -2.33 12.33
CA THR A 304 -8.01 -1.45 11.19
C THR A 304 -6.86 -1.44 10.20
N SER A 305 -7.11 -1.02 8.98
CA SER A 305 -6.06 -0.94 7.97
C SER A 305 -4.97 0.11 8.31
N ILE A 306 -5.33 1.21 8.98
CA ILE A 306 -4.34 2.16 9.51
C ILE A 306 -3.48 1.54 10.61
N MET A 307 -4.08 0.76 11.53
CA MET A 307 -3.33 0.03 12.56
C MET A 307 -2.36 -0.97 11.90
N SER A 308 -2.81 -1.74 10.89
CA SER A 308 -1.98 -2.67 10.12
C SER A 308 -0.83 -1.97 9.39
N SER A 309 -1.07 -0.81 8.77
CA SER A 309 -0.04 0.01 8.13
C SER A 309 0.95 0.58 9.15
N THR A 310 0.47 1.06 10.31
CA THR A 310 1.31 1.52 11.42
C THR A 310 2.14 0.37 12.00
N ARG A 311 1.55 -0.81 12.20
CA ARG A 311 2.28 -2.03 12.59
C ARG A 311 3.41 -2.33 11.61
N SER A 312 3.16 -2.19 10.31
CA SER A 312 4.18 -2.40 9.28
C SER A 312 5.38 -1.46 9.48
N ALA A 313 5.15 -0.19 9.83
CA ALA A 313 6.21 0.77 10.12
C ALA A 313 7.02 0.40 11.38
N LEU A 314 6.35 -0.08 12.45
CA LEU A 314 7.01 -0.54 13.67
C LEU A 314 7.80 -1.84 13.44
N THR A 315 7.23 -2.81 12.72
CA THR A 315 7.90 -4.05 12.33
C THR A 315 9.14 -3.76 11.48
N SER A 316 9.05 -2.80 10.54
CA SER A 316 10.22 -2.34 9.77
C SER A 316 11.37 -1.91 10.66
N SER A 317 11.09 -1.12 11.69
CA SER A 317 12.11 -0.65 12.63
C SER A 317 12.79 -1.81 13.38
N ILE A 318 12.03 -2.80 13.83
CA ILE A 318 12.58 -3.99 14.49
C ILE A 318 13.46 -4.80 13.53
N LEU A 319 13.03 -4.96 12.29
CA LEU A 319 13.76 -5.73 11.29
C LEU A 319 15.02 -5.02 10.77
N VAL A 320 15.03 -3.68 10.72
CA VAL A 320 16.24 -2.89 10.44
C VAL A 320 17.28 -3.10 11.53
N TRP A 321 16.89 -3.11 12.82
CA TRP A 321 17.77 -3.44 13.92
C TRP A 321 18.34 -4.86 13.82
N ARG A 322 17.46 -5.84 13.56
CA ARG A 322 17.83 -7.25 13.36
C ARG A 322 18.78 -7.44 12.18
N ASN A 323 18.51 -6.79 11.04
CA ASN A 323 19.37 -6.86 9.87
C ASN A 323 20.79 -6.34 10.14
N ASP A 324 20.92 -5.25 10.89
CA ASP A 324 22.21 -4.68 11.24
C ASP A 324 22.97 -5.56 12.28
N MET A 325 22.30 -6.21 13.22
CA MET A 325 22.92 -7.16 14.15
C MET A 325 23.53 -8.38 13.44
N ASN A 326 22.80 -8.98 12.53
CA ASN A 326 23.23 -10.16 11.78
C ASN A 326 24.41 -9.90 10.83
N ASP A 327 24.73 -8.64 10.57
CA ASP A 327 25.74 -8.27 9.57
C ASP A 327 27.12 -8.00 10.17
N MET A 328 27.26 -8.13 11.48
CA MET A 328 28.51 -7.79 12.17
C MET A 328 29.66 -8.75 11.83
N TYR A 329 29.37 -10.01 11.47
CA TYR A 329 30.37 -10.97 11.04
C TYR A 329 31.18 -10.49 9.81
N LYS A 330 30.53 -9.83 8.87
CA LYS A 330 31.14 -9.35 7.62
C LYS A 330 32.08 -8.16 7.79
N ARG A 331 32.05 -7.53 8.95
CA ARG A 331 32.89 -6.38 9.30
C ARG A 331 34.39 -6.70 9.30
N MET A 332 34.74 -7.88 9.75
CA MET A 332 36.10 -8.22 10.16
C MET A 332 36.98 -8.66 8.98
N GLY A 333 36.43 -8.85 7.78
CA GLY A 333 37.20 -9.42 6.69
C GLY A 333 37.88 -10.71 7.15
N ASP A 334 39.17 -10.81 6.93
CA ASP A 334 39.96 -12.01 7.32
C ASP A 334 40.86 -11.75 8.56
N LEU A 335 40.32 -11.10 9.61
CA LEU A 335 41.02 -10.96 10.91
C LEU A 335 41.54 -12.30 11.47
N ARG A 336 40.99 -13.42 11.01
CA ARG A 336 41.34 -14.76 11.34
C ARG A 336 42.72 -15.23 10.81
N ILE A 337 43.42 -14.38 10.04
CA ILE A 337 44.74 -14.70 9.46
C ILE A 337 45.87 -13.92 10.15
N GLY A 338 45.74 -13.66 11.47
CA GLY A 338 46.86 -13.14 12.27
C GLY A 338 47.17 -11.66 12.04
N ALA A 339 46.20 -10.89 11.71
CA ALA A 339 46.32 -9.45 11.48
C ALA A 339 46.79 -8.72 12.75
N GLU A 340 47.61 -7.70 12.54
CA GLU A 340 47.97 -6.68 13.54
C GLU A 340 46.76 -5.79 13.84
N SER A 341 46.90 -4.80 14.72
CA SER A 341 45.93 -3.74 14.94
C SER A 341 45.53 -3.10 13.63
N GLY A 342 44.30 -2.60 13.50
CA GLY A 342 43.86 -2.01 12.24
C GLY A 342 42.70 -1.06 12.33
N LEU A 343 42.57 -0.28 11.25
CA LEU A 343 41.40 0.56 10.94
C LEU A 343 40.65 -0.05 9.77
N TRP A 344 39.33 -0.03 9.81
CA TRP A 344 38.52 -0.53 8.74
C TRP A 344 37.31 0.38 8.48
N ALA A 345 36.85 0.37 7.24
CA ALA A 345 35.61 1.01 6.84
C ALA A 345 34.87 0.10 5.86
N ARG A 346 33.55 0.12 5.92
CA ARG A 346 32.70 -0.56 4.94
C ARG A 346 31.45 0.24 4.60
N VAL A 347 30.94 0.00 3.41
CA VAL A 347 29.63 0.42 2.96
C VAL A 347 28.84 -0.80 2.53
N TYR A 348 27.57 -0.82 2.81
CA TYR A 348 26.69 -1.90 2.37
C TYR A 348 25.30 -1.36 2.09
N GLY A 349 24.58 -2.04 1.24
CA GLY A 349 23.21 -1.68 0.90
C GLY A 349 22.46 -2.88 0.36
N GLY A 350 21.16 -2.78 0.36
CA GLY A 350 20.33 -3.88 -0.03
C GLY A 350 18.85 -3.59 0.07
N ARG A 351 18.11 -4.66 0.01
CA ARG A 351 16.67 -4.64 0.24
C ARG A 351 16.26 -5.78 1.15
N ILE A 352 15.48 -5.43 2.18
CA ILE A 352 14.81 -6.38 3.05
C ILE A 352 13.31 -6.28 2.85
N SER A 353 12.60 -7.39 3.05
CA SER A 353 11.14 -7.46 2.97
C SER A 353 10.56 -8.39 4.04
N TYR A 354 9.29 -8.15 4.35
CA TYR A 354 8.51 -8.94 5.30
C TYR A 354 7.03 -8.88 4.93
N ASP A 355 6.34 -10.01 4.94
CA ASP A 355 4.89 -10.06 4.71
C ASP A 355 4.28 -11.19 5.53
N ALA A 356 3.94 -10.90 6.77
CA ALA A 356 3.25 -11.81 7.67
C ALA A 356 2.55 -11.04 8.82
N HIS A 357 1.71 -11.75 9.58
CA HIS A 357 1.07 -11.24 10.81
C HIS A 357 0.42 -9.87 10.64
N ASN A 358 -0.26 -9.66 9.52
CA ASN A 358 -0.92 -8.40 9.15
C ASN A 358 0.02 -7.18 9.04
N ALA A 359 1.33 -7.40 8.86
CA ALA A 359 2.32 -6.39 8.52
C ALA A 359 2.95 -6.68 7.17
N TYR A 360 3.27 -5.63 6.43
CA TYR A 360 4.02 -5.70 5.17
C TYR A 360 5.04 -4.57 5.14
N MET A 361 6.28 -4.89 4.82
CA MET A 361 7.31 -3.88 4.57
C MET A 361 8.25 -4.32 3.45
N LYS A 362 8.73 -3.36 2.72
CA LYS A 362 9.87 -3.48 1.83
C LYS A 362 10.74 -2.26 2.04
N ASP A 363 11.98 -2.46 2.49
CA ASP A 363 12.92 -1.40 2.80
C ASP A 363 14.18 -1.55 1.93
N SER A 364 14.49 -0.49 1.20
CA SER A 364 15.75 -0.35 0.46
C SER A 364 16.64 0.59 1.23
N TYR A 365 17.82 0.13 1.62
CA TYR A 365 18.71 0.85 2.53
C TYR A 365 20.15 0.90 2.01
N TRP A 366 20.87 1.87 2.52
CA TRP A 366 22.33 1.91 2.49
C TRP A 366 22.87 2.16 3.90
N ALA A 367 24.09 1.72 4.15
CA ALA A 367 24.72 1.86 5.44
C ALA A 367 26.23 2.03 5.30
N ALA A 368 26.84 2.67 6.28
CA ALA A 368 28.28 2.82 6.40
C ALA A 368 28.71 2.48 7.83
N GLN A 369 29.87 1.86 7.98
CA GLN A 369 30.49 1.60 9.26
C GLN A 369 31.97 1.89 9.20
N VAL A 370 32.51 2.40 10.30
CA VAL A 370 33.95 2.58 10.52
C VAL A 370 34.32 2.00 11.88
N GLY A 371 35.49 1.41 11.99
CA GLY A 371 35.93 0.84 13.23
C GLY A 371 37.43 0.64 13.31
N MET A 372 37.92 0.41 14.51
CA MET A 372 39.32 0.13 14.79
C MET A 372 39.45 -0.98 15.82
N ASP A 373 40.52 -1.71 15.72
CA ASP A 373 40.87 -2.76 16.67
C ASP A 373 42.37 -2.77 17.03
N LYS A 374 42.68 -3.32 18.20
CA LYS A 374 44.02 -3.51 18.71
C LYS A 374 44.23 -4.97 19.08
N ARG A 375 45.31 -5.54 18.60
CA ARG A 375 45.80 -6.86 19.04
C ARG A 375 46.47 -6.75 20.42
N LEU A 376 45.99 -7.52 21.35
CA LEU A 376 46.57 -7.64 22.71
C LEU A 376 47.63 -8.74 22.75
N ALA A 377 48.56 -8.67 23.70
CA ALA A 377 49.57 -9.71 23.94
C ALA A 377 48.95 -11.09 24.23
N SER A 378 47.73 -11.14 24.75
CA SER A 378 46.95 -12.36 24.99
C SER A 378 46.38 -13.01 23.72
N GLY A 379 46.62 -12.44 22.54
CA GLY A 379 46.09 -12.92 21.26
C GLY A 379 44.65 -12.48 20.93
N TRP A 380 44.00 -11.70 21.81
CA TRP A 380 42.70 -11.09 21.53
C TRP A 380 42.85 -9.84 20.67
N HIS A 381 41.95 -9.67 19.71
CA HIS A 381 41.69 -8.42 19.03
C HIS A 381 40.48 -7.78 19.68
N VAL A 382 40.66 -6.59 20.24
CA VAL A 382 39.57 -5.80 20.85
C VAL A 382 39.38 -4.52 20.08
N GLY A 383 38.15 -4.12 19.84
CA GLY A 383 37.86 -2.96 18.99
C GLY A 383 36.51 -2.36 19.25
N GLY A 384 36.29 -1.23 18.55
CA GLY A 384 35.03 -0.52 18.52
C GLY A 384 34.66 -0.09 17.12
N ALA A 385 33.38 0.15 16.91
CA ALA A 385 32.86 0.61 15.64
C ALA A 385 31.67 1.58 15.81
N PHE A 386 31.56 2.50 14.87
CA PHE A 386 30.38 3.35 14.66
C PHE A 386 29.71 2.97 13.34
N GLY A 387 28.38 2.96 13.32
CA GLY A 387 27.59 2.66 12.14
C GLY A 387 26.42 3.63 11.93
N TYR A 388 26.08 3.84 10.68
CA TYR A 388 24.91 4.58 10.23
C TYR A 388 24.20 3.79 9.13
N ASN A 389 22.86 3.71 9.23
CA ASN A 389 21.99 3.09 8.23
C ASN A 389 20.84 4.04 7.92
N ASP A 390 20.51 4.18 6.64
CA ASP A 390 19.44 5.04 6.12
C ASP A 390 18.61 4.22 5.13
N GLY A 391 17.31 4.06 5.44
CA GLY A 391 16.36 3.27 4.69
C GLY A 391 15.25 4.10 4.07
N SER A 392 14.62 3.54 3.06
CA SER A 392 13.38 4.02 2.46
C SER A 392 12.42 2.86 2.33
N ALA A 393 11.41 2.87 3.18
CA ALA A 393 10.48 1.77 3.35
C ALA A 393 9.11 2.06 2.77
N THR A 394 8.49 1.02 2.22
CA THR A 394 7.07 1.01 1.85
C THR A 394 6.33 0.04 2.75
N TYR A 395 5.12 0.42 3.15
CA TYR A 395 4.28 -0.32 4.07
C TYR A 395 2.96 -0.73 3.43
N ARG A 396 2.19 -1.54 4.14
CA ARG A 396 0.87 -1.97 3.70
C ARG A 396 0.00 -0.76 3.32
N TYR A 397 -0.82 -0.93 2.29
CA TYR A 397 -1.72 0.10 1.72
C TYR A 397 -1.02 1.37 1.19
N GLY A 398 0.26 1.26 0.81
CA GLY A 398 1.03 2.37 0.25
C GLY A 398 1.62 3.32 1.28
N GLY A 399 1.67 2.92 2.55
CA GLY A 399 2.42 3.62 3.59
C GLY A 399 3.89 3.75 3.23
N LYS A 400 4.56 4.75 3.79
CA LYS A 400 5.98 5.05 3.55
C LYS A 400 6.67 5.39 4.87
N GLY A 401 7.98 5.20 4.92
CA GLY A 401 8.80 5.63 6.05
C GLY A 401 10.29 5.64 5.75
N ASP A 402 11.00 6.36 6.60
CA ASP A 402 12.45 6.61 6.50
C ASP A 402 13.15 6.12 7.78
N PRO A 403 13.35 4.78 7.92
CA PRO A 403 14.05 4.24 9.08
C PRO A 403 15.54 4.61 9.05
N LYS A 404 16.05 5.15 10.16
CA LYS A 404 17.45 5.54 10.36
C LYS A 404 17.98 4.88 11.62
N LEU A 405 19.19 4.34 11.55
CA LEU A 405 19.82 3.66 12.68
C LEU A 405 21.26 4.16 12.85
N TYR A 406 21.57 4.61 14.06
CA TYR A 406 22.93 4.93 14.51
C TYR A 406 23.38 3.89 15.52
N THR A 407 24.60 3.38 15.39
CA THR A 407 25.09 2.28 16.22
C THR A 407 26.49 2.52 16.73
N LEU A 408 26.73 2.05 17.96
CA LEU A 408 28.05 1.86 18.54
C LEU A 408 28.22 0.39 18.89
N ALA A 409 29.37 -0.18 18.58
CA ALA A 409 29.71 -1.54 18.91
C ALA A 409 31.09 -1.65 19.54
N ALA A 410 31.22 -2.56 20.49
CA ALA A 410 32.48 -3.05 20.99
C ALA A 410 32.59 -4.56 20.65
N TYR A 411 33.79 -5.03 20.34
CA TYR A 411 33.99 -6.40 19.97
C TYR A 411 35.33 -6.98 20.46
N ALA A 412 35.34 -8.27 20.61
CA ALA A 412 36.53 -9.05 20.97
C ALA A 412 36.57 -10.35 20.15
N THR A 413 37.66 -10.55 19.41
CA THR A 413 37.88 -11.74 18.59
C THR A 413 39.18 -12.40 18.99
N ARG A 414 39.20 -13.73 19.15
CA ARG A 414 40.39 -14.53 19.35
C ARG A 414 40.44 -15.64 18.32
N VAL A 415 41.61 -15.79 17.69
CA VAL A 415 41.89 -16.88 16.75
C VAL A 415 43.03 -17.69 17.30
N SER A 416 42.83 -19.01 17.38
CA SER A 416 43.85 -19.99 17.84
C SER A 416 44.65 -20.52 16.63
N GLU A 417 45.84 -21.00 16.86
CA GLU A 417 46.72 -21.55 15.83
C GLU A 417 46.11 -22.74 15.07
N ASP A 418 45.29 -23.54 15.75
CA ASP A 418 44.56 -24.69 15.18
C ASP A 418 43.32 -24.29 14.33
N GLY A 419 43.12 -22.98 14.11
CA GLY A 419 42.03 -22.42 13.29
C GLY A 419 40.71 -22.22 14.04
N GLN A 420 40.60 -22.52 15.32
CA GLN A 420 39.44 -22.17 16.14
C GLN A 420 39.37 -20.65 16.34
N TYR A 421 38.16 -20.11 16.42
CA TYR A 421 37.95 -18.71 16.78
C TYR A 421 36.69 -18.53 17.60
N VAL A 422 36.73 -17.49 18.41
CA VAL A 422 35.57 -16.94 19.13
C VAL A 422 35.47 -15.48 18.79
N ASP A 423 34.26 -15.02 18.48
CA ASP A 423 33.93 -13.60 18.19
C ASP A 423 32.78 -13.16 19.08
N ILE A 424 32.97 -12.13 19.89
CA ILE A 424 31.98 -11.60 20.81
C ILE A 424 31.76 -10.13 20.44
N ILE A 425 30.50 -9.72 20.30
CA ILE A 425 30.14 -8.38 19.87
C ILE A 425 29.02 -7.86 20.76
N ALA A 426 29.22 -6.70 21.37
CA ALA A 426 28.18 -5.95 22.07
C ALA A 426 27.86 -4.69 21.28
N LYS A 427 26.58 -4.37 21.15
CA LYS A 427 26.10 -3.28 20.31
C LYS A 427 24.95 -2.52 20.96
N VAL A 428 24.97 -1.20 20.84
CA VAL A 428 23.87 -0.31 21.18
C VAL A 428 23.55 0.59 20.00
N GLY A 429 22.30 1.01 19.88
CA GLY A 429 21.90 1.90 18.79
C GLY A 429 20.66 2.70 19.08
N LYS A 430 20.52 3.80 18.36
CA LYS A 430 19.31 4.62 18.32
C LYS A 430 18.67 4.49 16.95
N LEU A 431 17.41 4.08 16.95
CA LEU A 431 16.60 3.92 15.75
C LEU A 431 15.49 4.96 15.75
N SER A 432 15.27 5.61 14.59
CA SER A 432 14.22 6.58 14.34
C SER A 432 13.54 6.25 13.02
N ASN A 433 12.22 6.28 12.99
CA ASN A 433 11.44 6.06 11.77
C ASN A 433 10.30 7.08 11.71
N LYS A 434 10.37 8.00 10.76
CA LYS A 434 9.25 8.86 10.39
C LYS A 434 8.42 8.14 9.34
N PHE A 435 7.11 8.05 9.53
CA PHE A 435 6.28 7.28 8.62
C PHE A 435 4.91 7.91 8.39
N THR A 436 4.32 7.52 7.26
CA THR A 436 2.92 7.78 6.91
C THR A 436 2.23 6.43 6.73
N ALA A 437 1.14 6.20 7.45
CA ALA A 437 0.35 4.97 7.39
C ALA A 437 -1.03 5.25 6.81
N TYR A 438 -1.37 4.62 5.69
CA TYR A 438 -2.65 4.79 4.99
C TYR A 438 -3.64 3.69 5.34
N ASN A 439 -4.93 4.02 5.23
CA ASN A 439 -6.00 3.02 5.19
C ASN A 439 -6.08 2.36 3.79
N LYS A 440 -6.87 1.29 3.69
CA LYS A 440 -7.03 0.49 2.46
C LYS A 440 -7.91 1.13 1.38
N TYR A 441 -8.60 2.22 1.68
CA TYR A 441 -9.55 2.82 0.76
C TYR A 441 -8.84 3.69 -0.29
N SER A 442 -9.27 3.57 -1.55
CA SER A 442 -8.74 4.37 -2.66
C SER A 442 -9.57 5.62 -2.95
N ALA A 443 -10.86 5.64 -2.55
CA ALA A 443 -11.72 6.80 -2.73
C ALA A 443 -11.23 7.98 -1.86
N PRO A 444 -11.04 9.20 -2.42
CA PRO A 444 -10.46 10.33 -1.71
C PRO A 444 -11.14 10.66 -0.38
N ALA A 445 -12.47 10.58 -0.30
CA ALA A 445 -13.21 10.88 0.92
C ALA A 445 -13.08 9.79 2.01
N LEU A 446 -12.75 8.55 1.63
CA LEU A 446 -12.49 7.46 2.57
C LEU A 446 -11.00 7.24 2.81
N ARG A 447 -10.14 7.80 1.94
CA ARG A 447 -8.70 7.67 2.09
C ARG A 447 -8.22 8.57 3.21
N ASN A 448 -7.74 7.93 4.26
CA ASN A 448 -7.18 8.60 5.42
C ASN A 448 -5.77 8.05 5.70
N TYR A 449 -4.98 8.83 6.41
CA TYR A 449 -3.66 8.44 6.84
C TYR A 449 -3.31 9.09 8.17
N VAL A 450 -2.31 8.54 8.83
CA VAL A 450 -1.68 9.16 9.98
C VAL A 450 -0.18 9.31 9.72
N GLU A 451 0.38 10.37 10.25
CA GLU A 451 1.81 10.58 10.34
C GLU A 451 2.28 10.32 11.75
N GLY A 452 3.37 9.59 11.89
CA GLY A 452 3.95 9.25 13.16
C GLY A 452 5.47 9.24 13.11
N LYS A 453 6.08 9.33 14.29
CA LYS A 453 7.51 9.17 14.48
C LYS A 453 7.77 8.19 15.61
N TYR A 454 8.44 7.11 15.28
CA TYR A 454 8.90 6.08 16.21
C TYR A 454 10.38 6.28 16.52
N ASP A 455 10.72 6.43 17.79
CA ASP A 455 12.09 6.55 18.27
C ASP A 455 12.35 5.49 19.35
N THR A 456 13.38 4.66 19.19
CA THR A 456 13.70 3.62 20.16
C THR A 456 15.20 3.36 20.25
N TYR A 457 15.60 2.65 21.30
CA TYR A 457 16.97 2.20 21.51
C TYR A 457 17.04 0.69 21.45
N GLY A 458 18.06 0.19 20.75
CA GLY A 458 18.38 -1.21 20.68
C GLY A 458 19.70 -1.49 21.38
N TYR A 459 19.81 -2.67 21.97
CA TYR A 459 21.05 -3.20 22.50
C TYR A 459 21.07 -4.72 22.34
N GLY A 460 22.26 -5.26 22.18
CA GLY A 460 22.40 -6.70 22.00
C GLY A 460 23.83 -7.18 22.11
N ILE A 461 23.95 -8.47 22.21
CA ILE A 461 25.22 -9.18 22.26
C ILE A 461 25.13 -10.42 21.39
N SER A 462 26.21 -10.72 20.67
CA SER A 462 26.34 -11.97 19.93
C SER A 462 27.66 -12.67 20.33
N ALA A 463 27.65 -14.01 20.24
CA ALA A 463 28.81 -14.84 20.38
C ALA A 463 28.83 -15.86 19.23
N GLU A 464 29.90 -15.86 18.47
CA GLU A 464 30.13 -16.81 17.38
C GLU A 464 31.36 -17.67 17.71
N TYR A 465 31.25 -18.96 17.43
CA TYR A 465 32.37 -19.92 17.44
C TYR A 465 32.46 -20.57 16.06
N GLY A 466 33.68 -20.75 15.58
CA GLY A 466 33.94 -21.50 14.37
C GLY A 466 35.36 -22.10 14.34
N LYS A 467 35.56 -23.00 13.38
CA LYS A 467 36.87 -23.63 13.16
C LYS A 467 37.21 -23.69 11.69
N LYS A 468 38.28 -23.00 11.26
CA LYS A 468 38.79 -23.04 9.89
C LYS A 468 39.65 -24.31 9.72
N ILE A 469 39.17 -25.21 8.89
CA ILE A 469 39.84 -26.46 8.51
C ILE A 469 40.44 -26.26 7.15
N ARG A 470 41.76 -26.27 7.03
CA ARG A 470 42.48 -26.09 5.75
C ARG A 470 42.70 -27.41 5.05
N MET A 471 42.52 -27.42 3.74
CA MET A 471 42.70 -28.57 2.84
C MET A 471 43.47 -28.12 1.59
N GLY A 472 44.78 -28.01 1.71
CA GLY A 472 45.62 -27.42 0.68
C GLY A 472 45.30 -25.93 0.50
N LYS A 473 44.91 -25.54 -0.72
CA LYS A 473 44.43 -24.17 -1.02
C LYS A 473 42.96 -23.94 -0.66
N GLY A 474 42.21 -25.00 -0.35
CA GLY A 474 40.83 -24.95 0.07
C GLY A 474 40.68 -24.85 1.58
N PHE A 475 39.53 -24.38 2.04
CA PHE A 475 39.16 -24.41 3.44
C PHE A 475 37.63 -24.59 3.62
N VAL A 476 37.28 -25.15 4.75
CA VAL A 476 35.89 -25.21 5.24
C VAL A 476 35.86 -24.69 6.68
N THR A 477 34.87 -23.89 7.02
CA THR A 477 34.71 -23.30 8.35
C THR A 477 33.28 -23.52 8.83
N PRO A 478 32.96 -24.58 9.57
CA PRO A 478 31.71 -24.68 10.31
C PRO A 478 31.64 -23.57 11.37
N GLN A 479 30.44 -23.05 11.61
CA GLN A 479 30.18 -21.93 12.49
C GLN A 479 28.88 -22.12 13.26
N ALA A 480 28.84 -21.64 14.49
CA ALA A 480 27.65 -21.52 15.30
C ALA A 480 27.66 -20.14 15.97
N GLU A 481 26.51 -19.47 15.99
CA GLU A 481 26.33 -18.14 16.60
C GLU A 481 25.04 -18.09 17.38
N LEU A 482 25.07 -17.38 18.49
CA LEU A 482 23.89 -17.00 19.25
C LEU A 482 23.89 -15.49 19.42
N THR A 483 22.80 -14.84 19.02
CA THR A 483 22.60 -13.39 19.10
C THR A 483 21.37 -13.10 19.94
N TRP A 484 21.56 -12.44 21.08
CA TRP A 484 20.49 -11.87 21.86
C TRP A 484 20.42 -10.36 21.64
N SER A 485 19.21 -9.81 21.48
CA SER A 485 19.01 -8.38 21.39
C SER A 485 17.66 -7.95 21.96
N ARG A 486 17.55 -6.66 22.27
CA ARG A 486 16.32 -6.05 22.76
C ARG A 486 16.14 -4.67 22.14
N LEU A 487 14.93 -4.40 21.63
CA LEU A 487 14.45 -3.04 21.38
C LEU A 487 13.62 -2.56 22.57
N SER A 488 13.86 -1.32 22.98
CA SER A 488 13.08 -0.67 24.05
C SER A 488 11.66 -0.36 23.58
N SER A 489 10.75 -0.27 24.54
CA SER A 489 9.39 0.23 24.28
C SER A 489 9.42 1.70 23.86
N ASP A 490 8.43 2.10 23.08
CA ASP A 490 8.18 3.50 22.75
C ASP A 490 6.68 3.83 22.77
N SER A 491 6.37 5.10 22.98
CA SER A 491 5.02 5.63 23.02
C SER A 491 4.95 6.98 22.33
N PHE A 492 4.18 7.05 21.25
CA PHE A 492 4.03 8.27 20.45
C PHE A 492 2.60 8.49 20.00
N ALA A 493 2.32 9.68 19.49
CA ALA A 493 1.06 9.98 18.82
C ALA A 493 1.26 9.92 17.30
N ALA A 494 0.31 9.28 16.62
CA ALA A 494 0.19 9.35 15.17
C ALA A 494 -1.06 10.16 14.81
N ALA A 495 -0.88 11.24 14.05
CA ALA A 495 -1.91 12.22 13.78
C ALA A 495 -2.37 12.17 12.31
N ALA A 496 -3.68 12.31 12.12
CA ALA A 496 -4.30 12.50 10.80
C ALA A 496 -4.38 13.99 10.46
N PRO A 497 -4.41 14.36 9.17
CA PRO A 497 -4.61 15.75 8.74
C PRO A 497 -5.93 16.36 9.22
N SER A 498 -6.94 15.53 9.49
CA SER A 498 -8.22 15.93 10.08
C SER A 498 -8.14 16.44 11.52
N GLY A 499 -6.97 16.33 12.17
CA GLY A 499 -6.75 16.65 13.57
C GLY A 499 -7.01 15.49 14.54
N GLU A 500 -7.54 14.36 14.07
CA GLU A 500 -7.66 13.16 14.87
C GLU A 500 -6.29 12.54 15.13
N SER A 501 -6.12 11.91 16.28
CA SER A 501 -4.87 11.24 16.61
C SER A 501 -5.11 9.93 17.35
N MET A 502 -4.20 8.99 17.11
CA MET A 502 -4.12 7.77 17.92
C MET A 502 -2.80 7.73 18.69
N ARG A 503 -2.85 7.28 19.93
CA ARG A 503 -1.69 6.95 20.72
C ARG A 503 -1.27 5.52 20.42
N VAL A 504 -0.01 5.33 20.16
CA VAL A 504 0.61 4.03 19.85
C VAL A 504 1.61 3.73 20.94
N ASN A 505 1.42 2.63 21.67
CA ASN A 505 2.37 2.17 22.68
C ASN A 505 2.89 0.78 22.24
N GLN A 506 4.14 0.72 21.86
CA GLN A 506 4.80 -0.54 21.55
C GLN A 506 5.55 -1.06 22.78
N SER A 507 5.34 -2.33 23.11
CA SER A 507 6.15 -3.00 24.12
C SER A 507 7.60 -3.16 23.66
N SER A 508 8.51 -3.34 24.61
CA SER A 508 9.85 -3.83 24.26
C SER A 508 9.76 -5.20 23.57
N VAL A 509 10.69 -5.46 22.65
CA VAL A 509 10.78 -6.70 21.89
C VAL A 509 12.16 -7.32 22.15
N ASN A 510 12.18 -8.55 22.64
CA ASN A 510 13.38 -9.35 22.73
C ASN A 510 13.52 -10.20 21.46
N SER A 511 14.75 -10.53 21.12
CA SER A 511 15.11 -11.41 20.02
C SER A 511 16.24 -12.33 20.47
N LEU A 512 16.13 -13.61 20.16
CA LEU A 512 17.17 -14.62 20.39
C LEU A 512 17.33 -15.43 19.10
N ILE A 513 18.38 -15.14 18.34
CA ILE A 513 18.64 -15.79 17.05
C ILE A 513 19.81 -16.76 17.19
N GLY A 514 19.55 -18.02 16.85
CA GLY A 514 20.57 -19.02 16.63
C GLY A 514 20.92 -19.13 15.16
N ARG A 515 22.22 -19.27 14.85
CA ARG A 515 22.73 -19.50 13.50
C ARG A 515 23.68 -20.68 13.47
N LEU A 516 23.46 -21.58 12.53
CA LEU A 516 24.42 -22.59 12.11
C LEU A 516 24.86 -22.30 10.67
N GLY A 517 26.14 -22.30 10.42
CA GLY A 517 26.67 -21.95 9.10
C GLY A 517 27.88 -22.74 8.70
N VAL A 518 28.17 -22.73 7.43
CA VAL A 518 29.39 -23.25 6.83
C VAL A 518 29.93 -22.28 5.80
N VAL A 519 31.21 -21.98 5.87
CA VAL A 519 31.93 -21.25 4.84
C VAL A 519 32.88 -22.22 4.15
N ALA A 520 32.86 -22.26 2.84
CA ALA A 520 33.83 -23.04 2.05
C ALA A 520 34.47 -22.12 1.01
N GLY A 521 35.76 -22.25 0.80
CA GLY A 521 36.44 -21.35 -0.13
C GLY A 521 37.84 -21.80 -0.50
N VAL A 522 38.49 -20.96 -1.28
CA VAL A 522 39.89 -21.10 -1.70
C VAL A 522 40.66 -19.86 -1.27
N GLU A 523 41.91 -20.05 -0.84
CA GLU A 523 42.82 -18.97 -0.46
C GLU A 523 44.14 -19.03 -1.21
N SER A 524 44.71 -17.87 -1.45
CA SER A 524 45.99 -17.66 -2.10
C SER A 524 46.72 -16.51 -1.42
N ASP A 525 47.97 -16.28 -1.80
CA ASP A 525 48.79 -15.15 -1.30
C ASP A 525 48.15 -13.76 -1.60
N LYS A 526 47.26 -13.70 -2.59
CA LYS A 526 46.60 -12.44 -2.99
C LYS A 526 45.20 -12.23 -2.40
N GLY A 527 44.66 -13.24 -1.68
CA GLY A 527 43.32 -13.13 -1.10
C GLY A 527 42.58 -14.46 -1.07
N ASN A 528 41.28 -14.39 -0.81
CA ASN A 528 40.42 -15.56 -0.82
C ASN A 528 39.11 -15.30 -1.58
N PHE A 529 38.46 -16.38 -1.98
CA PHE A 529 37.09 -16.40 -2.46
C PHE A 529 36.32 -17.47 -1.71
N TYR A 530 35.10 -17.18 -1.30
CA TYR A 530 34.29 -18.11 -0.52
C TYR A 530 32.81 -18.08 -0.86
N ALA A 531 32.15 -19.20 -0.61
CA ALA A 531 30.71 -19.33 -0.49
C ALA A 531 30.34 -19.63 0.98
N LYS A 532 29.26 -19.03 1.46
CA LYS A 532 28.72 -19.23 2.81
C LYS A 532 27.27 -19.66 2.70
N ALA A 533 26.88 -20.68 3.46
CA ALA A 533 25.50 -21.06 3.69
C ALA A 533 25.22 -21.05 5.19
N SER A 534 24.08 -20.50 5.58
CA SER A 534 23.69 -20.42 7.00
C SER A 534 22.20 -20.67 7.16
N LEU A 535 21.83 -21.34 8.25
CA LEU A 535 20.46 -21.50 8.70
C LEU A 535 20.29 -20.70 9.99
N PHE A 536 19.23 -19.92 10.05
CA PHE A 536 18.86 -19.07 11.17
C PHE A 536 17.54 -19.49 11.77
N HIS A 537 17.40 -19.35 13.08
CA HIS A 537 16.14 -19.50 13.77
C HIS A 537 15.99 -18.42 14.85
N GLU A 538 14.87 -17.70 14.80
CA GLU A 538 14.45 -16.75 15.84
C GLU A 538 13.61 -17.49 16.89
N PHE A 539 14.10 -17.62 18.11
CA PHE A 539 13.42 -18.30 19.21
C PHE A 539 12.46 -17.42 20.00
N ASP A 540 12.61 -16.11 19.90
CA ASP A 540 11.80 -15.09 20.58
C ASP A 540 11.21 -14.12 19.53
N GLY A 541 10.99 -12.87 19.82
CA GLY A 541 10.47 -11.87 18.88
C GLY A 541 9.01 -11.55 19.12
N ASP A 542 8.46 -11.95 20.26
CA ASP A 542 7.10 -11.64 20.65
C ASP A 542 6.99 -10.19 21.13
N GLY A 543 5.92 -9.52 20.73
CA GLY A 543 5.64 -8.16 21.12
C GLY A 543 4.16 -7.82 21.00
N HIS A 544 3.78 -6.64 21.49
CA HIS A 544 2.44 -6.12 21.33
C HIS A 544 2.45 -4.62 21.17
N ILE A 545 1.41 -4.13 20.52
CA ILE A 545 1.14 -2.72 20.28
C ILE A 545 -0.25 -2.42 20.85
N LEU A 546 -0.37 -1.36 21.65
CA LEU A 546 -1.65 -0.84 22.10
C LEU A 546 -1.94 0.43 21.30
N PHE A 547 -3.03 0.41 20.55
CA PHE A 547 -3.56 1.56 19.84
C PHE A 547 -4.75 2.13 20.62
N SER A 548 -4.80 3.43 20.82
CA SER A 548 -5.90 4.09 21.52
C SER A 548 -6.18 5.48 20.97
N GLU A 549 -7.43 5.88 20.98
CA GLU A 549 -7.89 7.23 20.67
C GLU A 549 -8.54 7.87 21.90
N PRO A 550 -8.51 9.20 22.03
CA PRO A 550 -9.19 9.88 23.13
C PRO A 550 -10.68 9.53 23.17
N GLY A 551 -11.15 9.03 24.29
CA GLY A 551 -12.55 8.70 24.52
C GLY A 551 -13.08 7.44 23.82
N LYS A 552 -12.23 6.70 23.09
CA LYS A 552 -12.60 5.44 22.42
C LYS A 552 -11.92 4.23 23.06
N THR A 553 -12.44 3.04 22.76
CA THR A 553 -11.87 1.77 23.22
C THR A 553 -10.53 1.49 22.55
N GLY A 554 -9.47 1.28 23.36
CA GLY A 554 -8.16 0.90 22.85
C GLY A 554 -8.13 -0.55 22.32
N LYS A 555 -7.27 -0.80 21.33
CA LYS A 555 -7.03 -2.12 20.75
C LYS A 555 -5.61 -2.58 21.03
N ARG A 556 -5.48 -3.74 21.65
CA ARG A 556 -4.20 -4.44 21.79
C ARG A 556 -4.02 -5.41 20.63
N SER A 557 -2.87 -5.33 20.00
CA SER A 557 -2.47 -6.15 18.87
C SER A 557 -1.14 -6.83 19.18
N SER A 558 -1.10 -8.15 19.15
CA SER A 558 0.11 -8.95 19.41
C SER A 558 0.72 -9.39 18.08
N PHE A 559 2.04 -9.58 18.06
CA PHE A 559 2.78 -10.12 16.93
C PHE A 559 3.92 -11.01 17.41
N SER A 560 4.40 -11.87 16.53
CA SER A 560 5.59 -12.70 16.74
C SER A 560 6.47 -12.60 15.51
N LEU A 561 7.79 -12.50 15.72
CA LEU A 561 8.79 -12.53 14.66
C LEU A 561 9.58 -13.85 14.68
N LYS A 562 9.05 -14.88 15.34
CA LYS A 562 9.60 -16.25 15.31
C LYS A 562 9.57 -16.75 13.88
N ASP A 563 10.73 -17.20 13.41
CA ASP A 563 10.91 -17.54 12.00
C ASP A 563 12.15 -18.43 11.81
N THR A 564 12.19 -19.13 10.69
CA THR A 564 13.34 -19.92 10.25
C THR A 564 13.65 -19.60 8.79
N TRP A 565 14.89 -19.16 8.52
CA TRP A 565 15.33 -18.84 7.17
C TRP A 565 16.75 -19.29 6.90
N ALA A 566 17.09 -19.41 5.63
CA ALA A 566 18.42 -19.70 5.18
C ALA A 566 19.02 -18.49 4.44
N GLU A 567 20.33 -18.30 4.54
CA GLU A 567 21.07 -17.31 3.75
C GLU A 567 22.22 -17.97 3.01
N ILE A 568 22.45 -17.53 1.78
CA ILE A 568 23.68 -17.81 1.03
C ILE A 568 24.41 -16.50 0.78
N ALA A 569 25.74 -16.56 0.83
CA ALA A 569 26.59 -15.44 0.46
C ALA A 569 27.76 -15.93 -0.39
N LEU A 570 28.17 -15.07 -1.34
CA LEU A 570 29.40 -15.23 -2.11
C LEU A 570 30.26 -14.00 -1.86
N GLY A 571 31.52 -14.20 -1.55
CA GLY A 571 32.40 -13.08 -1.23
C GLY A 571 33.87 -13.45 -1.31
N GLY A 572 34.69 -12.45 -1.04
CA GLY A 572 36.13 -12.62 -0.98
C GLY A 572 36.85 -11.36 -0.52
N ASN A 573 38.13 -11.50 -0.32
CA ASN A 573 39.03 -10.39 -0.09
C ASN A 573 40.21 -10.41 -1.05
N TYR A 574 40.83 -9.26 -1.22
CA TYR A 574 42.02 -9.10 -2.04
C TYR A 574 43.02 -8.20 -1.31
N TYR A 575 44.25 -8.68 -1.12
CA TYR A 575 45.34 -7.93 -0.50
C TYR A 575 45.96 -6.97 -1.51
N LEU A 576 45.80 -5.67 -1.26
CA LEU A 576 46.43 -4.60 -2.04
C LEU A 576 47.91 -4.44 -1.65
N SER A 577 48.22 -4.74 -0.40
CA SER A 577 49.54 -4.76 0.18
C SER A 577 49.57 -5.67 1.42
N PRO A 578 50.72 -5.97 2.02
CA PRO A 578 50.77 -6.70 3.30
C PRO A 578 49.99 -6.06 4.44
N ARG A 579 49.65 -4.76 4.33
CA ARG A 579 48.95 -4.00 5.37
C ARG A 579 47.56 -3.49 4.92
N SER A 580 47.12 -3.76 3.70
CA SER A 580 45.83 -3.29 3.21
C SER A 580 45.11 -4.35 2.41
N MET A 581 43.83 -4.49 2.65
CA MET A 581 42.95 -5.38 1.89
C MET A 581 41.62 -4.72 1.60
N ILE A 582 41.02 -5.10 0.50
CA ILE A 582 39.62 -4.83 0.17
C ILE A 582 38.83 -6.12 0.25
N TYR A 583 37.57 -6.02 0.55
CA TYR A 583 36.67 -7.17 0.58
C TYR A 583 35.29 -6.79 0.06
N ALA A 584 34.60 -7.77 -0.50
CA ALA A 584 33.22 -7.61 -0.94
C ALA A 584 32.46 -8.94 -0.79
N ASP A 585 31.16 -8.84 -0.60
CA ASP A 585 30.26 -9.99 -0.63
C ASP A 585 28.86 -9.61 -1.10
N PHE A 586 28.17 -10.61 -1.62
CA PHE A 586 26.76 -10.60 -1.97
C PHE A 586 26.01 -11.62 -1.11
N THR A 587 24.84 -11.24 -0.56
CA THR A 587 24.01 -12.10 0.27
C THR A 587 22.58 -12.10 -0.22
N LYS A 588 21.90 -13.26 -0.14
CA LYS A 588 20.48 -13.45 -0.36
C LYS A 588 19.92 -14.47 0.63
N SER A 589 18.70 -14.23 1.15
CA SER A 589 17.98 -15.20 1.99
C SER A 589 16.90 -15.96 1.24
N PHE A 590 16.48 -17.08 1.81
CA PHE A 590 15.47 -17.99 1.33
C PHE A 590 14.64 -18.51 2.50
N GLY A 591 13.35 -18.80 2.24
CA GLY A 591 12.42 -19.22 3.29
C GLY A 591 12.09 -18.07 4.24
N GLY A 592 11.21 -18.35 5.20
CA GLY A 592 10.77 -17.40 6.21
C GLY A 592 9.91 -16.25 5.71
N ASP A 593 9.37 -15.53 6.67
CA ASP A 593 8.58 -14.31 6.44
C ASP A 593 9.48 -13.08 6.24
N TYR A 594 10.61 -13.05 6.97
CA TYR A 594 11.67 -12.07 6.79
C TYR A 594 12.64 -12.49 5.71
N LYS A 595 12.93 -11.57 4.78
CA LYS A 595 13.82 -11.82 3.65
C LYS A 595 14.85 -10.72 3.48
N VAL A 596 16.10 -11.12 3.26
CA VAL A 596 17.12 -10.30 2.62
C VAL A 596 16.99 -10.57 1.12
N ASP A 597 16.24 -9.72 0.41
CA ASP A 597 16.03 -9.87 -1.04
C ASP A 597 17.37 -9.89 -1.78
N TRP A 598 18.25 -8.98 -1.39
CA TRP A 598 19.66 -8.93 -1.76
C TRP A 598 20.40 -7.93 -0.86
N ARG A 599 21.70 -8.16 -0.65
CA ARG A 599 22.62 -7.25 0.01
C ARG A 599 23.99 -7.33 -0.64
N ILE A 600 24.60 -6.18 -0.87
CA ILE A 600 26.01 -6.04 -1.31
C ILE A 600 26.74 -5.31 -0.21
N ASN A 601 27.91 -5.79 0.13
CA ASN A 601 28.82 -5.22 1.10
C ASN A 601 30.21 -5.07 0.46
N ALA A 602 30.86 -3.93 0.70
CA ALA A 602 32.23 -3.68 0.28
C ALA A 602 32.98 -2.90 1.37
N GLY A 603 34.22 -3.24 1.61
CA GLY A 603 35.02 -2.60 2.63
C GLY A 603 36.52 -2.63 2.37
N ILE A 604 37.22 -1.89 3.20
CA ILE A 604 38.67 -1.78 3.20
C ILE A 604 39.20 -1.88 4.63
N ARG A 605 40.35 -2.50 4.81
CA ARG A 605 41.08 -2.59 6.08
C ARG A 605 42.54 -2.19 5.89
N PHE A 606 43.06 -1.45 6.84
CA PHE A 606 44.47 -1.09 6.99
C PHE A 606 44.99 -1.63 8.32
N SER A 607 46.06 -2.40 8.28
CA SER A 607 46.75 -2.95 9.46
C SER A 607 48.04 -2.20 9.75
N PHE A 608 48.37 -1.99 11.04
CA PHE A 608 49.54 -1.24 11.48
C PHE A 608 50.12 -1.80 12.79
#